data_493237433458b43e743c4c989d73d7a2
#
_entry.id   493237433458b43e743c4c989d73d7a2
#
_cell.length_a   1.000
_cell.length_b   1.000
_cell.length_c   1.000
_cell.angle_alpha   90.00
_cell.angle_beta   90.00
_cell.angle_gamma   90.00
#
_symmetry.space_group_name_H-M   'P 1'
#
loop_
_entity.id
_entity.type
_entity.pdbx_description
1 polymer ?
#
loop_
_entity_poly.entity_id
_entity_poly.type
_entity_poly.pdbx_seq_one_letter_code
_entity_poly.pdbx_strand_id
1 'polypeptide(L)'
;MEKFRAGDEAALRQAFDRYGGMVQRVGLLRLGNHHDAEDLVQQVFVRAWRGRAGFNPDRGSLGSWLLGITRRQIADRYAALDKDRRVLAAAQSSAPAEFDVKSADRVVDRVVIGDELSRLPDEQRMVLRLAFYGDMSHSEIAATTGIPIGTVKSHIRRALIHLRKLWEVDGATS
;
A
#
# COMPACT_ATOMS: atom_id res chain seq x y z
N MET A 1 -15.70 -1.79 14.03
CA MET A 1 -14.92 -2.93 13.47
C MET A 1 -15.74 -4.20 13.37
N GLU A 2 -16.56 -4.54 14.36
CA GLU A 2 -17.48 -5.68 14.29
C GLU A 2 -18.48 -5.57 13.13
N LYS A 3 -19.06 -4.39 12.90
CA LYS A 3 -19.96 -4.14 11.77
C LYS A 3 -19.31 -4.49 10.41
N PHE A 4 -18.04 -4.15 10.20
CA PHE A 4 -17.32 -4.52 8.97
C PHE A 4 -17.20 -6.04 8.82
N ARG A 5 -16.86 -6.77 9.88
CA ARG A 5 -16.81 -8.25 9.87
C ARG A 5 -18.18 -8.88 9.63
N ALA A 6 -19.22 -8.28 10.18
CA ALA A 6 -20.60 -8.74 10.03
C ALA A 6 -21.16 -8.49 8.60
N GLY A 7 -20.45 -7.75 7.76
CA GLY A 7 -20.89 -7.48 6.38
C GLY A 7 -21.82 -6.28 6.26
N ASP A 8 -21.71 -5.31 7.16
CA ASP A 8 -22.44 -4.05 7.08
C ASP A 8 -21.86 -3.18 5.95
N GLU A 9 -22.65 -2.87 4.93
CA GLU A 9 -22.24 -2.09 3.76
C GLU A 9 -21.87 -0.64 4.13
N ALA A 10 -22.52 -0.05 5.15
CA ALA A 10 -22.16 1.28 5.62
C ALA A 10 -20.76 1.28 6.25
N ALA A 11 -20.39 0.18 6.95
CA ALA A 11 -19.04 0.03 7.48
C ALA A 11 -18.00 -0.18 6.38
N LEU A 12 -18.36 -0.82 5.25
CA LEU A 12 -17.50 -0.89 4.07
C LEU A 12 -17.28 0.50 3.47
N ARG A 13 -18.34 1.28 3.30
CA ARG A 13 -18.26 2.66 2.78
C ARG A 13 -17.36 3.51 3.66
N GLN A 14 -17.58 3.50 4.98
CA GLN A 14 -16.70 4.19 5.93
C GLN A 14 -15.24 3.75 5.85
N ALA A 15 -15.00 2.45 5.63
CA ALA A 15 -13.65 1.93 5.44
C ALA A 15 -13.04 2.45 4.14
N PHE A 16 -13.81 2.52 3.06
CA PHE A 16 -13.38 3.06 1.78
C PHE A 16 -13.05 4.55 1.88
N ASP A 17 -13.96 5.35 2.43
CA ASP A 17 -13.76 6.80 2.63
C ASP A 17 -12.51 7.07 3.49
N ARG A 18 -12.27 6.20 4.47
CA ARG A 18 -11.16 6.37 5.42
C ARG A 18 -9.81 5.90 4.90
N TYR A 19 -9.76 4.88 4.07
CA TYR A 19 -8.51 4.20 3.70
C TYR A 19 -8.28 4.13 2.19
N GLY A 20 -9.27 4.49 1.36
CA GLY A 20 -9.16 4.44 -0.10
C GLY A 20 -8.02 5.32 -0.61
N GLY A 21 -7.93 6.57 -0.15
CA GLY A 21 -6.83 7.47 -0.50
C GLY A 21 -5.46 6.93 -0.11
N MET A 22 -5.34 6.27 1.06
CA MET A 22 -4.10 5.63 1.47
C MET A 22 -3.70 4.51 0.50
N VAL A 23 -4.63 3.63 0.13
CA VAL A 23 -4.36 2.53 -0.82
C VAL A 23 -3.96 3.08 -2.19
N GLN A 24 -4.66 4.12 -2.66
CA GLN A 24 -4.38 4.78 -3.93
C GLN A 24 -2.97 5.36 -3.97
N ARG A 25 -2.56 6.10 -2.94
CA ARG A 25 -1.20 6.67 -2.87
C ARG A 25 -0.12 5.60 -2.81
N VAL A 26 -0.35 4.51 -2.07
CA VAL A 26 0.56 3.35 -2.10
C VAL A 26 0.61 2.73 -3.50
N GLY A 27 -0.53 2.64 -4.18
CA GLY A 27 -0.62 2.19 -5.58
C GLY A 27 0.21 3.07 -6.52
N LEU A 28 0.03 4.39 -6.46
CA LEU A 28 0.79 5.36 -7.25
C LEU A 28 2.29 5.23 -7.04
N LEU A 29 2.73 5.12 -5.77
CA LEU A 29 4.13 4.92 -5.42
C LEU A 29 4.76 3.68 -6.05
N ARG A 30 4.02 2.59 -6.03
CA ARG A 30 4.54 1.29 -6.42
C ARG A 30 4.34 1.00 -7.90
N LEU A 31 3.19 1.36 -8.46
CA LEU A 31 2.80 1.05 -9.84
C LEU A 31 3.13 2.20 -10.80
N GLY A 32 3.18 3.44 -10.28
CA GLY A 32 3.65 4.61 -11.01
C GLY A 32 2.67 5.13 -12.06
N ASN A 33 1.37 4.82 -11.96
CA ASN A 33 0.33 5.44 -12.76
C ASN A 33 -1.03 5.39 -12.05
N HIS A 34 -1.90 6.36 -12.37
CA HIS A 34 -3.19 6.54 -11.71
C HIS A 34 -4.17 5.39 -11.99
N HIS A 35 -4.23 4.93 -13.23
CA HIS A 35 -5.15 3.85 -13.63
C HIS A 35 -4.88 2.56 -12.84
N ASP A 36 -3.63 2.14 -12.76
CA ASP A 36 -3.22 0.98 -12.00
C ASP A 36 -3.45 1.14 -10.50
N ALA A 37 -3.31 2.37 -9.98
CA ALA A 37 -3.57 2.67 -8.59
C ALA A 37 -5.07 2.60 -8.24
N GLU A 38 -5.94 3.09 -9.12
CA GLU A 38 -7.40 3.01 -8.98
C GLU A 38 -7.88 1.55 -9.02
N ASP A 39 -7.39 0.77 -9.98
CA ASP A 39 -7.67 -0.66 -10.07
C ASP A 39 -7.22 -1.39 -8.80
N LEU A 40 -6.05 -1.04 -8.27
CA LEU A 40 -5.55 -1.59 -7.02
C LEU A 40 -6.49 -1.29 -5.85
N VAL A 41 -7.01 -0.06 -5.75
CA VAL A 41 -7.98 0.31 -4.70
C VAL A 41 -9.20 -0.59 -4.78
N GLN A 42 -9.80 -0.73 -5.97
CA GLN A 42 -10.97 -1.58 -6.16
C GLN A 42 -10.67 -3.03 -5.76
N GLN A 43 -9.57 -3.60 -6.24
CA GLN A 43 -9.19 -4.98 -5.93
C GLN A 43 -8.95 -5.21 -4.44
N VAL A 44 -8.29 -4.27 -3.76
CA VAL A 44 -8.03 -4.33 -2.32
C VAL A 44 -9.34 -4.35 -1.53
N PHE A 45 -10.28 -3.45 -1.85
CA PHE A 45 -11.55 -3.39 -1.12
C PHE A 45 -12.48 -4.56 -1.43
N VAL A 46 -12.49 -5.07 -2.66
CA VAL A 46 -13.21 -6.32 -3.01
C VAL A 46 -12.62 -7.52 -2.25
N ARG A 47 -11.30 -7.67 -2.20
CA ARG A 47 -10.66 -8.75 -1.43
C ARG A 47 -10.88 -8.59 0.07
N ALA A 48 -10.79 -7.37 0.59
CA ALA A 48 -11.07 -7.08 1.98
C ALA A 48 -12.51 -7.44 2.36
N TRP A 49 -13.47 -7.09 1.50
CA TRP A 49 -14.87 -7.45 1.72
C TRP A 49 -15.12 -8.94 1.71
N ARG A 50 -14.58 -9.64 0.74
CA ARG A 50 -14.68 -11.12 0.65
C ARG A 50 -14.00 -11.81 1.83
N GLY A 51 -12.85 -11.31 2.27
CA GLY A 51 -12.07 -11.86 3.37
C GLY A 51 -12.38 -11.28 4.76
N ARG A 52 -13.44 -10.45 4.90
CA ARG A 52 -13.75 -9.70 6.12
C ARG A 52 -13.87 -10.53 7.39
N ALA A 53 -14.34 -11.76 7.26
CA ALA A 53 -14.44 -12.69 8.40
C ALA A 53 -13.07 -13.03 9.01
N GLY A 54 -11.99 -12.99 8.20
CA GLY A 54 -10.62 -13.23 8.65
C GLY A 54 -9.95 -12.02 9.31
N PHE A 55 -10.59 -10.83 9.28
CA PHE A 55 -10.07 -9.68 9.99
C PHE A 55 -10.21 -9.88 11.50
N ASN A 56 -9.08 -9.80 12.23
CA ASN A 56 -9.05 -9.87 13.68
C ASN A 56 -8.56 -8.54 14.27
N PRO A 57 -9.44 -7.76 14.95
CA PRO A 57 -9.07 -6.46 15.53
C PRO A 57 -8.00 -6.58 16.63
N ASP A 58 -7.88 -7.73 17.33
CA ASP A 58 -6.86 -7.95 18.35
C ASP A 58 -5.46 -8.07 17.75
N ARG A 59 -5.37 -8.46 16.47
CA ARG A 59 -4.10 -8.59 15.74
C ARG A 59 -3.64 -7.30 15.09
N GLY A 60 -4.53 -6.30 14.97
CA GLY A 60 -4.17 -5.01 14.39
C GLY A 60 -5.36 -4.17 13.91
N SER A 61 -5.06 -2.96 13.47
CA SER A 61 -6.08 -2.06 12.93
C SER A 61 -6.55 -2.51 11.54
N LEU A 62 -7.76 -2.06 11.14
CA LEU A 62 -8.28 -2.28 9.78
C LEU A 62 -7.33 -1.70 8.72
N GLY A 63 -6.75 -0.51 8.97
CA GLY A 63 -5.78 0.09 8.05
C GLY A 63 -4.54 -0.79 7.84
N SER A 64 -3.96 -1.33 8.92
CA SER A 64 -2.80 -2.25 8.81
C SER A 64 -3.15 -3.54 8.08
N TRP A 65 -4.37 -4.05 8.25
CA TRP A 65 -4.83 -5.24 7.56
C TRP A 65 -5.07 -4.97 6.05
N LEU A 66 -5.69 -3.84 5.72
CA LEU A 66 -5.85 -3.39 4.32
C LEU A 66 -4.50 -3.21 3.63
N LEU A 67 -3.50 -2.66 4.34
CA LEU A 67 -2.14 -2.55 3.81
C LEU A 67 -1.53 -3.91 3.49
N GLY A 68 -1.75 -4.91 4.34
CA GLY A 68 -1.29 -6.28 4.07
C GLY A 68 -1.91 -6.84 2.79
N ILE A 69 -3.19 -6.56 2.54
CA ILE A 69 -3.87 -6.92 1.28
C ILE A 69 -3.27 -6.15 0.11
N THR A 70 -3.06 -4.83 0.27
CA THR A 70 -2.47 -3.95 -0.75
C THR A 70 -1.10 -4.46 -1.20
N ARG A 71 -0.21 -4.77 -0.25
CA ARG A 71 1.12 -5.31 -0.55
C ARG A 71 1.05 -6.62 -1.34
N ARG A 72 0.17 -7.53 -0.93
CA ARG A 72 0.00 -8.81 -1.63
C ARG A 72 -0.51 -8.60 -3.05
N GLN A 73 -1.46 -7.67 -3.27
CA GLN A 73 -1.94 -7.34 -4.61
C GLN A 73 -0.84 -6.77 -5.50
N ILE A 74 0.01 -5.90 -4.97
CA ILE A 74 1.15 -5.34 -5.69
C ILE A 74 2.14 -6.44 -6.04
N ALA A 75 2.48 -7.34 -5.10
CA ALA A 75 3.38 -8.46 -5.35
C ALA A 75 2.82 -9.42 -6.42
N ASP A 76 1.53 -9.78 -6.34
CA ASP A 76 0.84 -10.61 -7.32
C ASP A 76 0.93 -9.98 -8.72
N ARG A 77 0.77 -8.64 -8.82
CA ARG A 77 0.84 -7.90 -10.09
C ARG A 77 2.25 -7.89 -10.68
N TYR A 78 3.28 -7.68 -9.86
CA TYR A 78 4.66 -7.79 -10.34
C TYR A 78 5.02 -9.21 -10.79
N ALA A 79 4.57 -10.23 -10.08
CA ALA A 79 4.79 -11.62 -10.47
C ALA A 79 4.10 -11.96 -11.81
N ALA A 80 2.91 -11.42 -12.07
CA ALA A 80 2.21 -11.56 -13.35
C ALA A 80 2.99 -10.89 -14.49
N LEU A 81 3.44 -9.64 -14.29
CA LEU A 81 4.25 -8.93 -15.28
C LEU A 81 5.57 -9.63 -15.60
N ASP A 82 6.23 -10.20 -14.59
CA ASP A 82 7.46 -10.98 -14.78
C ASP A 82 7.20 -12.27 -15.58
N LYS A 83 6.07 -12.93 -15.31
CA LYS A 83 5.66 -14.12 -16.06
C LYS A 83 5.41 -13.78 -17.54
N ASP A 84 4.66 -12.70 -17.80
CA ASP A 84 4.36 -12.25 -19.17
C ASP A 84 5.64 -11.87 -19.93
N ARG A 85 6.59 -11.20 -19.28
CA ARG A 85 7.92 -10.92 -19.85
C ARG A 85 8.69 -12.18 -20.23
N ARG A 86 8.68 -13.19 -19.34
CA ARG A 86 9.36 -14.46 -19.63
C ARG A 86 8.72 -15.21 -20.79
N VAL A 87 7.40 -15.18 -20.90
CA VAL A 87 6.67 -15.77 -22.01
C VAL A 87 6.98 -15.04 -23.32
N LEU A 88 6.98 -13.70 -23.31
CA LEU A 88 7.34 -12.88 -24.48
C LEU A 88 8.81 -13.08 -24.88
N ALA A 89 9.73 -13.12 -23.92
CA ALA A 89 11.15 -13.38 -24.19
C ALA A 89 11.40 -14.79 -24.75
N ALA A 90 10.64 -15.79 -24.29
CA ALA A 90 10.70 -17.15 -24.83
C ALA A 90 10.11 -17.24 -26.25
N ALA A 91 9.13 -16.39 -26.60
CA ALA A 91 8.53 -16.32 -27.92
C ALA A 91 9.32 -15.46 -28.92
N GLN A 92 10.16 -14.55 -28.44
CA GLN A 92 11.02 -13.67 -29.25
C GLN A 92 12.49 -14.05 -29.04
N SER A 93 12.97 -14.96 -29.87
CA SER A 93 14.40 -15.19 -30.07
C SER A 93 14.96 -13.99 -30.87
N SER A 94 15.30 -12.91 -30.19
CA SER A 94 16.19 -11.79 -30.56
C SER A 94 15.62 -10.40 -30.28
N ALA A 95 16.37 -9.67 -29.52
CA ALA A 95 16.49 -8.24 -29.25
C ALA A 95 16.04 -7.82 -27.83
N PRO A 96 16.93 -7.09 -27.12
CA PRO A 96 16.56 -6.50 -25.82
C PRO A 96 15.58 -5.35 -26.10
N ALA A 97 14.38 -5.46 -25.54
CA ALA A 97 13.41 -4.38 -25.57
C ALA A 97 13.92 -3.24 -24.69
N GLU A 98 14.27 -2.13 -25.30
CA GLU A 98 14.46 -0.84 -24.65
C GLU A 98 13.19 -0.47 -23.88
N PHE A 99 13.39 -0.15 -22.63
CA PHE A 99 12.35 0.27 -21.71
C PHE A 99 12.06 1.74 -21.93
N ASP A 100 11.00 2.06 -22.64
CA ASP A 100 10.55 3.44 -22.80
C ASP A 100 9.47 3.80 -21.74
N VAL A 101 9.82 4.70 -20.88
CA VAL A 101 9.29 6.07 -20.70
C VAL A 101 7.80 6.18 -20.35
N LYS A 102 7.49 5.93 -19.08
CA LYS A 102 6.51 6.73 -18.35
C LYS A 102 7.17 7.26 -17.07
N SER A 103 8.33 7.87 -17.21
CA SER A 103 9.20 8.23 -16.09
C SER A 103 8.89 9.57 -15.45
N ALA A 104 8.26 10.51 -16.15
CA ALA A 104 8.02 11.86 -15.64
C ALA A 104 6.96 11.88 -14.54
N ASP A 105 5.79 11.26 -14.77
CA ASP A 105 4.72 11.20 -13.75
C ASP A 105 5.17 10.37 -12.54
N ARG A 106 5.92 9.29 -12.76
CA ARG A 106 6.50 8.47 -11.69
C ARG A 106 7.50 9.23 -10.82
N VAL A 107 8.23 10.18 -11.39
CA VAL A 107 9.20 10.99 -10.65
C VAL A 107 8.47 12.03 -9.80
N VAL A 108 7.47 12.70 -10.34
CA VAL A 108 6.67 13.71 -9.62
C VAL A 108 5.92 13.06 -8.45
N ASP A 109 5.21 11.96 -8.68
CA ASP A 109 4.49 11.25 -7.62
C ASP A 109 5.42 10.72 -6.53
N ARG A 110 6.61 10.22 -6.89
CA ARG A 110 7.63 9.79 -5.93
C ARG A 110 8.20 10.95 -5.10
N VAL A 111 8.36 12.12 -5.71
CA VAL A 111 8.86 13.31 -5.01
C VAL A 111 7.83 13.83 -4.02
N VAL A 112 6.55 13.95 -4.42
CA VAL A 112 5.46 14.43 -3.56
C VAL A 112 5.28 13.52 -2.34
N ILE A 113 5.24 12.21 -2.54
CA ILE A 113 5.06 11.27 -1.43
C ILE A 113 6.35 11.12 -0.60
N GLY A 114 7.52 11.32 -1.22
CA GLY A 114 8.79 11.42 -0.51
C GLY A 114 8.79 12.58 0.49
N ASP A 115 8.23 13.73 0.09
CA ASP A 115 8.07 14.90 0.95
C ASP A 115 7.07 14.66 2.09
N GLU A 116 5.93 14.02 1.81
CA GLU A 116 4.96 13.64 2.84
C GLU A 116 5.56 12.66 3.87
N LEU A 117 6.33 11.69 3.41
CA LEU A 117 7.05 10.77 4.30
C LEU A 117 8.13 11.49 5.11
N SER A 118 8.76 12.53 4.58
CA SER A 118 9.78 13.30 5.28
C SER A 118 9.24 14.04 6.51
N ARG A 119 7.94 14.35 6.53
CA ARG A 119 7.22 14.97 7.64
C ARG A 119 6.92 14.02 8.80
N LEU A 120 7.11 12.72 8.61
CA LEU A 120 6.97 11.75 9.69
C LEU A 120 8.20 11.75 10.61
N PRO A 121 8.03 11.49 11.92
CA PRO A 121 9.13 11.19 12.81
C PRO A 121 10.00 10.06 12.26
N ASP A 122 11.31 10.12 12.44
CA ASP A 122 12.29 9.25 11.81
C ASP A 122 11.99 7.75 11.99
N GLU A 123 11.65 7.33 13.20
CA GLU A 123 11.31 5.94 13.48
C GLU A 123 10.04 5.47 12.76
N GLN A 124 9.03 6.33 12.69
CA GLN A 124 7.78 6.03 11.97
C GLN A 124 8.03 5.93 10.47
N ARG A 125 8.83 6.87 9.93
CA ARG A 125 9.26 6.89 8.54
C ARG A 125 10.06 5.65 8.18
N MET A 126 11.05 5.29 9.01
CA MET A 126 11.89 4.11 8.82
C MET A 126 11.05 2.83 8.79
N VAL A 127 10.23 2.61 9.80
CA VAL A 127 9.37 1.41 9.90
C VAL A 127 8.39 1.34 8.74
N LEU A 128 7.81 2.47 8.35
CA LEU A 128 6.90 2.54 7.21
C LEU A 128 7.61 2.21 5.89
N ARG A 129 8.83 2.76 5.69
CA ARG A 129 9.64 2.44 4.50
C ARG A 129 10.00 0.97 4.42
N LEU A 130 10.42 0.34 5.50
CA LEU A 130 10.73 -1.09 5.53
C LEU A 130 9.48 -1.94 5.23
N ALA A 131 8.34 -1.55 5.78
CA ALA A 131 7.07 -2.22 5.49
C ALA A 131 6.64 -2.07 4.02
N PHE A 132 6.84 -0.90 3.40
CA PHE A 132 6.29 -0.58 2.08
C PHE A 132 7.27 -0.79 0.92
N TYR A 133 8.53 -0.44 1.12
CA TYR A 133 9.56 -0.55 0.07
C TYR A 133 10.42 -1.80 0.24
N GLY A 134 10.64 -2.22 1.49
CA GLY A 134 11.40 -3.42 1.80
C GLY A 134 10.57 -4.70 1.81
N ASP A 135 9.25 -4.60 1.59
CA ASP A 135 8.30 -5.71 1.65
C ASP A 135 8.39 -6.57 2.92
N MET A 136 8.90 -5.98 4.01
CA MET A 136 9.12 -6.68 5.26
C MET A 136 7.84 -6.81 6.06
N SER A 137 7.61 -7.98 6.65
CA SER A 137 6.59 -8.18 7.66
C SER A 137 6.94 -7.45 8.96
N HIS A 138 5.98 -7.25 9.85
CA HIS A 138 6.24 -6.62 11.15
C HIS A 138 7.29 -7.39 11.98
N SER A 139 7.33 -8.71 11.83
CA SER A 139 8.30 -9.58 12.52
C SER A 139 9.70 -9.38 11.96
N GLU A 140 9.84 -9.31 10.63
CA GLU A 140 11.12 -9.05 9.96
C GLU A 140 11.64 -7.64 10.28
N ILE A 141 10.75 -6.62 10.30
CA ILE A 141 11.12 -5.27 10.74
C ILE A 141 11.63 -5.30 12.17
N ALA A 142 10.93 -5.97 13.08
CA ALA A 142 11.35 -6.09 14.48
C ALA A 142 12.72 -6.78 14.59
N ALA A 143 12.95 -7.86 13.85
CA ALA A 143 14.22 -8.59 13.83
C ALA A 143 15.37 -7.74 13.26
N THR A 144 15.11 -6.97 12.20
CA THR A 144 16.13 -6.16 11.52
C THR A 144 16.49 -4.90 12.29
N THR A 145 15.50 -4.26 12.94
CA THR A 145 15.67 -2.97 13.61
C THR A 145 15.94 -3.07 15.10
N GLY A 146 15.71 -4.25 15.70
CA GLY A 146 15.73 -4.44 17.16
C GLY A 146 14.53 -3.81 17.88
N ILE A 147 13.59 -3.18 17.17
CA ILE A 147 12.40 -2.57 17.74
C ILE A 147 11.38 -3.66 18.11
N PRO A 148 10.81 -3.68 19.33
CA PRO A 148 9.80 -4.65 19.69
C PRO A 148 8.61 -4.64 18.71
N ILE A 149 8.09 -5.80 18.34
CA ILE A 149 7.01 -5.94 17.33
C ILE A 149 5.76 -5.12 17.68
N GLY A 150 5.45 -4.95 18.98
CA GLY A 150 4.36 -4.07 19.43
C GLY A 150 4.63 -2.60 19.11
N THR A 151 5.88 -2.18 19.21
CA THR A 151 6.33 -0.82 18.86
C THR A 151 6.33 -0.62 17.36
N VAL A 152 6.78 -1.61 16.56
CA VAL A 152 6.67 -1.58 15.09
C VAL A 152 5.22 -1.36 14.66
N LYS A 153 4.27 -2.15 15.20
CA LYS A 153 2.84 -2.00 14.91
C LYS A 153 2.31 -0.62 15.28
N SER A 154 2.73 -0.07 16.43
CA SER A 154 2.29 1.27 16.86
C SER A 154 2.92 2.39 16.04
N HIS A 155 4.16 2.26 15.57
CA HIS A 155 4.77 3.21 14.64
C HIS A 155 4.05 3.23 13.29
N ILE A 156 3.77 2.07 12.70
CA ILE A 156 2.99 1.98 11.45
C ILE A 156 1.62 2.62 11.65
N ARG A 157 0.90 2.28 12.72
CA ARG A 157 -0.41 2.86 13.00
C ARG A 157 -0.38 4.39 13.10
N ARG A 158 0.59 4.94 13.83
CA ARG A 158 0.74 6.40 14.02
C ARG A 158 1.13 7.09 12.72
N ALA A 159 2.06 6.52 11.97
CA ALA A 159 2.45 7.03 10.66
C ALA A 159 1.25 7.12 9.71
N LEU A 160 0.42 6.08 9.64
CA LEU A 160 -0.77 6.08 8.80
C LEU A 160 -1.81 7.12 9.24
N ILE A 161 -1.98 7.32 10.55
CA ILE A 161 -2.88 8.36 11.07
C ILE A 161 -2.35 9.76 10.69
N HIS A 162 -1.04 9.96 10.77
CA HIS A 162 -0.40 11.22 10.43
C HIS A 162 -0.55 11.53 8.93
N LEU A 163 -0.20 10.59 8.07
CA LEU A 163 -0.35 10.73 6.63
C LEU A 163 -1.81 10.98 6.23
N ARG A 164 -2.77 10.31 6.85
CA ARG A 164 -4.19 10.56 6.58
C ARG A 164 -4.57 12.00 6.88
N LYS A 165 -4.12 12.56 8.00
CA LYS A 165 -4.41 13.95 8.35
C LYS A 165 -3.84 14.93 7.33
N LEU A 166 -2.63 14.69 6.83
CA LEU A 166 -2.04 15.48 5.76
C LEU A 166 -2.90 15.43 4.49
N TRP A 167 -3.39 14.27 4.12
CA TRP A 167 -4.19 14.08 2.90
C TRP A 167 -5.62 14.64 3.00
N GLU A 168 -6.20 14.69 4.21
CA GLU A 168 -7.51 15.33 4.44
C GLU A 168 -7.40 16.87 4.29
N VAL A 169 -6.26 17.45 4.60
CA VAL A 169 -6.00 18.90 4.44
C VAL A 169 -5.80 19.26 2.97
N ASP A 170 -5.03 18.46 2.23
CA ASP A 170 -4.75 18.72 0.79
C ASP A 170 -6.00 18.51 -0.09
N GLY A 171 -6.89 17.57 0.27
CA GLY A 171 -8.14 17.30 -0.45
C GLY A 171 -9.23 18.35 -0.25
N ALA A 172 -9.11 19.22 0.74
CA ALA A 172 -10.04 20.32 1.01
C ALA A 172 -9.70 21.62 0.24
N THR A 173 -8.62 21.61 -0.54
CA THR A 173 -8.10 22.81 -1.25
C THR A 173 -8.20 22.68 -2.79
N SER A 174 -8.93 21.66 -3.30
CA SER A 174 -9.14 21.44 -4.75
C SER A 174 -10.60 21.54 -5.12
#